data_0c334ccdfbc7f2d841eb1bfd4b9d8303
#
_entry.id   0c334ccdfbc7f2d841eb1bfd4b9d8303
#
_cell.length_a   1.000
_cell.length_b   1.000
_cell.length_c   1.000
_cell.angle_alpha   90.00
_cell.angle_beta   90.00
_cell.angle_gamma   90.00
#
_symmetry.space_group_name_H-M   'P 1'
#
loop_
_entity.id
_entity.type
_entity.pdbx_description
1 polymer ?
#
loop_
_entity_poly.entity_id
_entity_poly.type
_entity_poly.pdbx_seq_one_letter_code
_entity_poly.pdbx_strand_id
1 'polypeptide(L)'
;GRLNMRKDNKRTIALYMFPAILMIVVLLYLPIFINLYESFFSWGAMSSSHKFVGIGNYIKMFKDEVFYTALKNNMIFMIMSVIFQIGLSLIIANTLESKFMRKTQNIFQSIYFIPSLLMVTVVGIAFKMICSPSIGIMNPLLELIGINTENIDLLGNAGSATFSIAAMSQWQYIGYTVVLFVVAIQNIPADLYEAADIDGASALKKFFYITLPEIKDTILINMIITITGSIREYDEVFVTTNGGPGYASETLATYLYKVGFRNDQMGYASAIAFFIFIVTFAIGLLQMKGYKLDE
;
A
#
# COMPACT_ATOMS: atom_id res chain seq x y z
N GLY A 1 13.27 -21.56 -46.98
CA GLY A 1 13.75 -20.24 -46.45
C GLY A 1 12.97 -19.70 -45.26
N ARG A 2 11.63 -19.88 -45.15
CA ARG A 2 10.80 -19.29 -44.07
C ARG A 2 11.01 -19.93 -42.68
N LEU A 3 11.40 -21.18 -42.58
CA LEU A 3 11.64 -21.87 -41.30
C LEU A 3 12.97 -21.44 -40.63
N ASN A 4 13.99 -21.09 -41.45
CA ASN A 4 15.27 -20.59 -40.94
C ASN A 4 15.16 -19.15 -40.39
N MET A 5 14.43 -18.26 -41.10
CA MET A 5 14.20 -16.89 -40.60
C MET A 5 13.44 -16.87 -39.26
N ARG A 6 12.57 -17.84 -39.01
CA ARG A 6 11.83 -17.93 -37.73
C ARG A 6 12.73 -18.39 -36.53
N LYS A 7 13.77 -19.21 -36.81
CA LYS A 7 14.76 -19.63 -35.81
C LYS A 7 15.77 -18.53 -35.49
N ASP A 8 16.22 -17.78 -36.51
CA ASP A 8 17.15 -16.67 -36.32
C ASP A 8 16.51 -15.51 -35.56
N ASN A 9 15.23 -15.21 -35.82
CA ASN A 9 14.48 -14.24 -35.02
C ASN A 9 14.36 -14.63 -33.56
N LYS A 10 14.15 -15.92 -33.24
CA LYS A 10 14.04 -16.36 -31.82
C LYS A 10 15.36 -16.24 -31.08
N ARG A 11 16.51 -16.56 -31.73
CA ARG A 11 17.83 -16.39 -31.14
C ARG A 11 18.18 -14.91 -30.91
N THR A 12 17.86 -14.08 -31.88
CA THR A 12 18.05 -12.63 -31.81
C THR A 12 17.21 -12.02 -30.68
N ILE A 13 15.93 -12.37 -30.59
CA ILE A 13 15.04 -11.95 -29.49
C ILE A 13 15.59 -12.40 -28.13
N ALA A 14 15.99 -13.68 -28.02
CA ALA A 14 16.56 -14.21 -26.79
C ALA A 14 17.85 -13.49 -26.36
N LEU A 15 18.72 -13.15 -27.32
CA LEU A 15 19.97 -12.40 -27.03
C LEU A 15 19.68 -10.98 -26.55
N TYR A 16 18.72 -10.29 -27.13
CA TYR A 16 18.34 -8.93 -26.69
C TYR A 16 17.60 -8.93 -25.35
N MET A 17 16.81 -9.96 -25.07
CA MET A 17 16.10 -10.09 -23.79
C MET A 17 16.99 -10.61 -22.65
N PHE A 18 18.10 -11.31 -22.99
CA PHE A 18 18.97 -11.97 -22.00
C PHE A 18 19.47 -11.03 -20.89
N PRO A 19 20.01 -9.83 -21.17
CA PRO A 19 20.49 -8.94 -20.11
C PRO A 19 19.37 -8.53 -19.14
N ALA A 20 18.17 -8.21 -19.66
CA ALA A 20 17.04 -7.84 -18.83
C ALA A 20 16.54 -9.00 -17.98
N ILE A 21 16.39 -10.19 -18.58
CA ILE A 21 16.00 -11.41 -17.84
C ILE A 21 17.04 -11.76 -16.80
N LEU A 22 18.33 -11.71 -17.13
CA LEU A 22 19.42 -11.98 -16.20
C LEU A 22 19.34 -11.03 -14.99
N MET A 23 19.15 -9.72 -15.22
CA MET A 23 18.99 -8.75 -14.13
C MET A 23 17.77 -9.07 -13.24
N ILE A 24 16.64 -9.40 -13.83
CA ILE A 24 15.44 -9.79 -13.07
C ILE A 24 15.73 -11.05 -12.23
N VAL A 25 16.35 -12.06 -12.81
CA VAL A 25 16.65 -13.31 -12.07
C VAL A 25 17.63 -13.05 -10.94
N VAL A 26 18.74 -12.32 -11.20
CA VAL A 26 19.79 -12.09 -10.21
C VAL A 26 19.38 -11.09 -9.13
N LEU A 27 18.69 -10.01 -9.49
CA LEU A 27 18.38 -8.93 -8.54
C LEU A 27 17.03 -9.11 -7.83
N LEU A 28 16.10 -9.86 -8.41
CA LEU A 28 14.77 -10.04 -7.83
C LEU A 28 14.56 -11.48 -7.33
N TYR A 29 14.70 -12.48 -8.19
CA TYR A 29 14.37 -13.85 -7.80
C TYR A 29 15.43 -14.49 -6.90
N LEU A 30 16.71 -14.30 -7.19
CA LEU A 30 17.77 -14.90 -6.39
C LEU A 30 17.72 -14.46 -4.91
N PRO A 31 17.55 -13.18 -4.54
CA PRO A 31 17.36 -12.77 -3.15
C PRO A 31 16.16 -13.41 -2.47
N ILE A 32 15.05 -13.64 -3.19
CA ILE A 32 13.87 -14.31 -2.62
C ILE A 32 14.21 -15.77 -2.23
N PHE A 33 14.91 -16.50 -3.10
CA PHE A 33 15.33 -17.87 -2.81
C PHE A 33 16.39 -17.94 -1.70
N ILE A 34 17.33 -16.99 -1.67
CA ILE A 34 18.29 -16.87 -0.56
C ILE A 34 17.55 -16.60 0.75
N ASN A 35 16.63 -15.65 0.77
CA ASN A 35 15.84 -15.35 1.96
C ASN A 35 15.03 -16.54 2.44
N LEU A 36 14.41 -17.32 1.53
CA LEU A 36 13.73 -18.55 1.87
C LEU A 36 14.69 -19.57 2.48
N TYR A 37 15.87 -19.77 1.89
CA TYR A 37 16.88 -20.66 2.42
C TYR A 37 17.31 -20.24 3.83
N GLU A 38 17.64 -18.97 4.03
CA GLU A 38 18.08 -18.39 5.31
C GLU A 38 16.99 -18.47 6.39
N SER A 39 15.73 -18.52 6.02
CA SER A 39 14.61 -18.67 6.96
C SER A 39 14.61 -20.00 7.73
N PHE A 40 15.29 -21.02 7.21
CA PHE A 40 15.45 -22.34 7.86
C PHE A 40 16.64 -22.40 8.83
N PHE A 41 17.39 -21.31 8.97
CA PHE A 41 18.54 -21.24 9.85
C PHE A 41 18.31 -20.26 10.99
N SER A 42 18.91 -20.52 12.13
CA SER A 42 19.08 -19.55 13.21
C SER A 42 20.44 -18.90 13.07
N TRP A 43 20.47 -17.62 12.72
CA TRP A 43 21.68 -16.86 12.52
C TRP A 43 21.43 -15.37 12.75
N GLY A 44 22.52 -14.63 12.99
CA GLY A 44 22.52 -13.18 13.11
C GLY A 44 23.68 -12.58 12.31
N ALA A 45 23.57 -11.33 11.94
CA ALA A 45 24.62 -10.64 11.20
C ALA A 45 25.90 -10.39 12.04
N MET A 46 25.73 -10.32 13.37
CA MET A 46 26.81 -10.11 14.33
C MET A 46 27.28 -11.41 15.00
N SER A 47 26.50 -12.49 14.86
CA SER A 47 26.83 -13.78 15.45
C SER A 47 27.53 -14.69 14.45
N SER A 48 28.55 -15.43 14.90
CA SER A 48 29.24 -16.43 14.07
C SER A 48 28.46 -17.76 13.93
N SER A 49 27.32 -17.89 14.63
CA SER A 49 26.52 -19.12 14.63
C SER A 49 25.54 -19.14 13.45
N HIS A 50 25.63 -20.16 12.59
CA HIS A 50 24.68 -20.42 11.51
C HIS A 50 24.19 -21.86 11.66
N LYS A 51 23.06 -22.04 12.38
CA LYS A 51 22.54 -23.35 12.75
C LYS A 51 21.24 -23.65 12.03
N PHE A 52 21.17 -24.81 11.37
CA PHE A 52 19.92 -25.26 10.76
C PHE A 52 18.87 -25.59 11.84
N VAL A 53 17.69 -24.97 11.75
CA VAL A 53 16.57 -25.15 12.67
C VAL A 53 15.29 -25.64 11.97
N GLY A 54 15.37 -25.91 10.68
CA GLY A 54 14.23 -26.33 9.87
C GLY A 54 13.10 -25.28 9.94
N ILE A 55 11.89 -25.71 10.26
CA ILE A 55 10.69 -24.83 10.37
C ILE A 55 10.60 -24.10 11.73
N GLY A 56 11.64 -24.16 12.57
CA GLY A 56 11.62 -23.58 13.91
C GLY A 56 11.30 -22.07 13.94
N ASN A 57 11.81 -21.30 12.98
CA ASN A 57 11.49 -19.87 12.87
C ASN A 57 10.00 -19.61 12.55
N TYR A 58 9.37 -20.46 11.72
CA TYR A 58 7.94 -20.38 11.42
C TYR A 58 7.08 -20.76 12.63
N ILE A 59 7.46 -21.81 13.38
CA ILE A 59 6.79 -22.18 14.62
C ILE A 59 6.87 -21.04 15.64
N LYS A 60 8.05 -20.41 15.76
CA LYS A 60 8.24 -19.21 16.59
C LYS A 60 7.32 -18.08 16.15
N MET A 61 7.27 -17.79 14.85
CA MET A 61 6.45 -16.72 14.28
C MET A 61 4.96 -16.89 14.64
N PHE A 62 4.42 -18.08 14.51
CA PHE A 62 3.01 -18.36 14.83
C PHE A 62 2.71 -18.47 16.33
N LYS A 63 3.72 -18.35 17.20
CA LYS A 63 3.56 -18.23 18.65
C LYS A 63 3.85 -16.83 19.18
N ASP A 64 4.24 -15.92 18.32
CA ASP A 64 4.69 -14.57 18.67
C ASP A 64 3.51 -13.59 18.67
N GLU A 65 3.17 -13.07 19.85
CA GLU A 65 2.08 -12.08 20.01
C GLU A 65 2.33 -10.78 19.25
N VAL A 66 3.61 -10.36 19.15
CA VAL A 66 3.98 -9.14 18.41
C VAL A 66 3.75 -9.32 16.92
N PHE A 67 4.01 -10.52 16.38
CA PHE A 67 3.69 -10.84 15.01
C PHE A 67 2.19 -10.68 14.70
N TYR A 68 1.31 -11.16 15.58
CA TYR A 68 -0.14 -11.00 15.40
C TYR A 68 -0.59 -9.54 15.55
N THR A 69 0.03 -8.79 16.46
CA THR A 69 -0.21 -7.35 16.59
C THR A 69 0.17 -6.62 15.30
N ALA A 70 1.33 -6.91 14.74
CA ALA A 70 1.80 -6.35 13.48
C ALA A 70 0.90 -6.72 12.30
N LEU A 71 0.47 -7.99 12.23
CA LEU A 71 -0.46 -8.46 11.20
C LEU A 71 -1.81 -7.74 11.30
N LYS A 72 -2.36 -7.59 12.50
CA LYS A 72 -3.61 -6.83 12.74
C LYS A 72 -3.46 -5.38 12.29
N ASN A 73 -2.34 -4.73 12.60
CA ASN A 73 -2.10 -3.36 12.18
C ASN A 73 -2.02 -3.23 10.65
N ASN A 74 -1.35 -4.15 9.95
CA ASN A 74 -1.37 -4.18 8.50
C ASN A 74 -2.80 -4.35 7.93
N MET A 75 -3.67 -5.13 8.58
CA MET A 75 -5.09 -5.22 8.19
C MET A 75 -5.83 -3.89 8.38
N ILE A 76 -5.54 -3.13 9.45
CA ILE A 76 -6.10 -1.79 9.66
C ILE A 76 -5.65 -0.85 8.53
N PHE A 77 -4.35 -0.81 8.21
CA PHE A 77 -3.83 -0.04 7.07
C PHE A 77 -4.53 -0.43 5.78
N MET A 78 -4.63 -1.72 5.48
CA MET A 78 -5.28 -2.23 4.27
C MET A 78 -6.75 -1.80 4.17
N ILE A 79 -7.53 -1.96 5.24
CA ILE A 79 -8.97 -1.60 5.26
C ILE A 79 -9.12 -0.09 5.08
N MET A 80 -8.35 0.72 5.80
CA MET A 80 -8.39 2.18 5.66
C MET A 80 -7.98 2.61 4.26
N SER A 81 -6.95 2.00 3.68
CA SER A 81 -6.50 2.32 2.33
C SER A 81 -7.55 1.94 1.26
N VAL A 82 -8.21 0.81 1.39
CA VAL A 82 -9.30 0.45 0.46
C VAL A 82 -10.48 1.44 0.57
N ILE A 83 -10.85 1.84 1.78
CA ILE A 83 -11.97 2.78 1.97
C ILE A 83 -11.61 4.18 1.45
N PHE A 84 -10.45 4.71 1.84
CA PHE A 84 -10.08 6.11 1.55
C PHE A 84 -9.34 6.25 0.22
N GLN A 85 -8.27 5.46 -0.05
CA GLN A 85 -7.53 5.61 -1.31
C GLN A 85 -8.32 5.10 -2.51
N ILE A 86 -9.16 4.06 -2.37
CA ILE A 86 -9.99 3.59 -3.48
C ILE A 86 -11.37 4.23 -3.43
N GLY A 87 -12.13 4.00 -2.35
CA GLY A 87 -13.53 4.41 -2.26
C GLY A 87 -13.71 5.93 -2.31
N LEU A 88 -13.07 6.67 -1.41
CA LEU A 88 -13.21 8.13 -1.36
C LEU A 88 -12.58 8.80 -2.59
N SER A 89 -11.46 8.30 -3.11
CA SER A 89 -10.85 8.83 -4.34
C SER A 89 -11.75 8.69 -5.55
N LEU A 90 -12.48 7.59 -5.69
CA LEU A 90 -13.48 7.41 -6.75
C LEU A 90 -14.59 8.47 -6.69
N ILE A 91 -15.09 8.72 -5.48
CA ILE A 91 -16.14 9.73 -5.26
C ILE A 91 -15.61 11.13 -5.60
N ILE A 92 -14.40 11.47 -5.12
CA ILE A 92 -13.76 12.76 -5.41
C ILE A 92 -13.51 12.91 -6.90
N ALA A 93 -12.91 11.91 -7.57
CA ALA A 93 -12.62 11.94 -8.99
C ALA A 93 -13.89 12.13 -9.85
N ASN A 94 -14.95 11.37 -9.56
CA ASN A 94 -16.24 11.51 -10.24
C ASN A 94 -16.88 12.90 -9.99
N THR A 95 -16.71 13.47 -8.80
CA THR A 95 -17.21 14.81 -8.48
C THR A 95 -16.42 15.88 -9.23
N LEU A 96 -15.10 15.76 -9.33
CA LEU A 96 -14.24 16.68 -10.09
C LEU A 96 -14.56 16.68 -11.59
N GLU A 97 -14.98 15.54 -12.16
CA GLU A 97 -15.41 15.42 -13.57
C GLU A 97 -16.83 15.93 -13.82
N SER A 98 -17.58 16.29 -12.76
CA SER A 98 -18.92 16.86 -12.93
C SER A 98 -18.89 18.20 -13.67
N LYS A 99 -19.98 18.51 -14.40
CA LYS A 99 -20.13 19.77 -15.15
C LYS A 99 -19.89 21.01 -14.27
N PHE A 100 -20.22 20.91 -12.97
CA PHE A 100 -20.06 21.99 -11.99
C PHE A 100 -18.58 22.27 -11.64
N MET A 101 -17.78 21.23 -11.45
CA MET A 101 -16.39 21.34 -10.99
C MET A 101 -15.37 21.48 -12.13
N ARG A 102 -15.77 21.26 -13.38
CA ARG A 102 -14.89 21.19 -14.54
C ARG A 102 -13.99 22.42 -14.73
N LYS A 103 -14.44 23.60 -14.35
CA LYS A 103 -13.65 24.85 -14.48
C LYS A 103 -12.53 24.96 -13.45
N THR A 104 -12.71 24.39 -12.26
CA THR A 104 -11.78 24.45 -11.13
C THR A 104 -11.04 23.14 -10.88
N GLN A 105 -11.34 22.11 -11.67
CA GLN A 105 -10.83 20.76 -11.56
C GLN A 105 -9.30 20.70 -11.40
N ASN A 106 -8.56 21.37 -12.28
CA ASN A 106 -7.10 21.35 -12.26
C ASN A 106 -6.52 21.93 -10.95
N ILE A 107 -7.18 22.91 -10.37
CA ILE A 107 -6.77 23.51 -9.09
C ILE A 107 -6.94 22.49 -7.97
N PHE A 108 -8.11 21.85 -7.88
CA PHE A 108 -8.36 20.84 -6.86
C PHE A 108 -7.49 19.60 -7.03
N GLN A 109 -7.28 19.14 -8.26
CA GLN A 109 -6.34 18.03 -8.53
C GLN A 109 -4.94 18.36 -8.03
N SER A 110 -4.45 19.58 -8.31
CA SER A 110 -3.13 20.01 -7.82
C SER A 110 -3.07 20.05 -6.30
N ILE A 111 -4.10 20.58 -5.63
CA ILE A 111 -4.16 20.66 -4.15
C ILE A 111 -4.15 19.24 -3.53
N TYR A 112 -4.94 18.31 -4.07
CA TYR A 112 -4.94 16.91 -3.58
C TYR A 112 -3.64 16.19 -3.87
N PHE A 113 -2.98 16.49 -4.99
CA PHE A 113 -1.77 15.81 -5.42
C PHE A 113 -0.50 16.25 -4.66
N ILE A 114 -0.43 17.54 -4.23
CA ILE A 114 0.75 18.11 -3.54
C ILE A 114 1.24 17.24 -2.36
N PRO A 115 0.39 16.74 -1.45
CA PRO A 115 0.87 15.89 -0.35
C PRO A 115 1.64 14.66 -0.79
N SER A 116 1.26 14.03 -1.89
CA SER A 116 1.90 12.82 -2.40
C SER A 116 3.30 13.05 -2.99
N LEU A 117 3.66 14.30 -3.25
CA LEU A 117 5.01 14.67 -3.70
C LEU A 117 6.00 14.87 -2.55
N LEU A 118 5.49 14.98 -1.32
CA LEU A 118 6.34 15.17 -0.15
C LEU A 118 6.99 13.85 0.27
N MET A 119 8.23 13.92 0.72
CA MET A 119 8.91 12.76 1.29
C MET A 119 8.16 12.32 2.56
N VAL A 120 7.94 11.03 2.72
CA VAL A 120 7.26 10.44 3.88
C VAL A 120 7.91 10.84 5.21
N THR A 121 9.24 10.97 5.23
CA THR A 121 9.97 11.42 6.41
C THR A 121 9.55 12.84 6.84
N VAL A 122 9.42 13.77 5.89
CA VAL A 122 8.98 15.14 6.16
C VAL A 122 7.55 15.16 6.66
N VAL A 123 6.67 14.41 5.99
CA VAL A 123 5.26 14.25 6.40
C VAL A 123 5.16 13.65 7.80
N GLY A 124 5.89 12.56 8.08
CA GLY A 124 5.88 11.90 9.38
C GLY A 124 6.34 12.80 10.52
N ILE A 125 7.42 13.58 10.31
CA ILE A 125 7.91 14.54 11.32
C ILE A 125 6.88 15.66 11.52
N ALA A 126 6.29 16.22 10.44
CA ALA A 126 5.26 17.23 10.53
C ALA A 126 4.02 16.70 11.30
N PHE A 127 3.58 15.48 11.04
CA PHE A 127 2.46 14.86 11.76
C PHE A 127 2.77 14.60 13.25
N LYS A 128 4.01 14.22 13.59
CA LYS A 128 4.43 14.15 15.01
C LYS A 128 4.25 15.49 15.72
N MET A 129 4.61 16.59 15.06
CA MET A 129 4.42 17.93 15.62
C MET A 129 2.93 18.30 15.70
N ILE A 130 2.16 18.03 14.65
CA ILE A 130 0.71 18.30 14.56
C ILE A 130 -0.07 17.52 15.62
N CYS A 131 0.27 16.25 15.84
CA CYS A 131 -0.37 15.35 16.79
C CYS A 131 0.20 15.45 18.21
N SER A 132 1.23 16.27 18.46
CA SER A 132 1.83 16.42 19.79
C SER A 132 0.81 17.00 20.77
N PRO A 133 0.61 16.36 21.95
CA PRO A 133 -0.34 16.87 22.94
C PRO A 133 0.00 18.26 23.48
N SER A 134 1.30 18.61 23.52
CA SER A 134 1.79 19.84 24.14
C SER A 134 1.89 21.04 23.22
N ILE A 135 2.20 20.84 21.93
CA ILE A 135 2.48 21.91 20.96
C ILE A 135 1.68 21.76 19.67
N GLY A 136 0.98 20.63 19.50
CA GLY A 136 0.26 20.33 18.27
C GLY A 136 -1.08 21.05 18.17
N ILE A 137 -1.57 21.17 16.94
CA ILE A 137 -2.85 21.80 16.64
C ILE A 137 -4.02 20.80 16.62
N MET A 138 -3.74 19.47 16.66
CA MET A 138 -4.78 18.47 16.52
C MET A 138 -5.71 18.45 17.74
N ASN A 139 -5.18 18.47 18.96
CA ASN A 139 -6.00 18.48 20.17
C ASN A 139 -6.92 19.70 20.24
N PRO A 140 -6.47 20.95 20.03
CA PRO A 140 -7.36 22.10 19.93
C PRO A 140 -8.45 21.97 18.85
N LEU A 141 -8.14 21.36 17.69
CA LEU A 141 -9.14 21.13 16.64
C LEU A 141 -10.19 20.09 17.07
N LEU A 142 -9.79 19.04 17.78
CA LEU A 142 -10.72 18.06 18.33
C LEU A 142 -11.63 18.65 19.40
N GLU A 143 -11.13 19.55 20.24
CA GLU A 143 -11.91 20.28 21.24
C GLU A 143 -13.00 21.17 20.60
N LEU A 144 -12.70 21.81 19.48
CA LEU A 144 -13.68 22.61 18.75
C LEU A 144 -14.92 21.81 18.29
N ILE A 145 -14.77 20.52 18.07
CA ILE A 145 -15.87 19.59 17.72
C ILE A 145 -16.44 18.85 18.92
N GLY A 146 -16.06 19.26 20.16
CA GLY A 146 -16.63 18.74 21.41
C GLY A 146 -15.97 17.49 21.94
N ILE A 147 -14.79 17.09 21.46
CA ILE A 147 -14.02 15.96 21.97
C ILE A 147 -13.11 16.44 23.10
N ASN A 148 -13.23 15.85 24.29
CA ASN A 148 -12.30 16.12 25.39
C ASN A 148 -10.93 15.51 25.09
N THR A 149 -9.89 16.34 25.07
CA THR A 149 -8.52 15.93 24.67
C THR A 149 -7.54 15.86 25.84
N GLU A 150 -7.98 16.08 27.10
CA GLU A 150 -7.12 16.09 28.29
C GLU A 150 -6.15 14.92 28.41
N ASN A 151 -6.55 13.73 27.90
CA ASN A 151 -5.77 12.50 27.95
C ASN A 151 -5.52 11.90 26.57
N ILE A 152 -5.67 12.69 25.49
CA ILE A 152 -5.48 12.22 24.12
C ILE A 152 -4.05 12.50 23.68
N ASP A 153 -3.27 11.43 23.52
CA ASP A 153 -2.03 11.40 22.74
C ASP A 153 -2.24 10.47 21.55
N LEU A 154 -2.46 11.06 20.39
CA LEU A 154 -2.83 10.33 19.18
C LEU A 154 -1.78 9.32 18.72
N LEU A 155 -0.50 9.62 18.95
CA LEU A 155 0.63 8.76 18.57
C LEU A 155 1.23 8.00 19.77
N GLY A 156 1.02 8.49 20.99
CA GLY A 156 1.52 7.89 22.21
C GLY A 156 0.58 6.87 22.87
N ASN A 157 -0.70 6.82 22.48
CA ASN A 157 -1.66 5.85 22.98
C ASN A 157 -1.73 4.61 22.07
N ALA A 158 -1.69 3.42 22.67
CA ALA A 158 -1.73 2.15 21.96
C ALA A 158 -3.00 1.96 21.09
N GLY A 159 -4.13 2.53 21.53
CA GLY A 159 -5.41 2.41 20.83
C GLY A 159 -5.55 3.33 19.62
N SER A 160 -4.83 4.46 19.58
CA SER A 160 -4.97 5.48 18.51
C SER A 160 -3.79 5.53 17.55
N ALA A 161 -2.61 5.10 17.95
CA ALA A 161 -1.37 5.27 17.18
C ALA A 161 -1.49 4.72 15.74
N THR A 162 -1.91 3.46 15.57
CA THR A 162 -2.06 2.84 14.26
C THR A 162 -3.06 3.59 13.38
N PHE A 163 -4.21 3.99 13.93
CA PHE A 163 -5.24 4.72 13.19
C PHE A 163 -4.78 6.12 12.77
N SER A 164 -4.03 6.80 13.65
CA SER A 164 -3.49 8.14 13.36
C SER A 164 -2.45 8.09 12.24
N ILE A 165 -1.56 7.10 12.26
CA ILE A 165 -0.58 6.89 11.20
C ILE A 165 -1.27 6.49 9.89
N ALA A 166 -2.24 5.58 9.95
CA ALA A 166 -3.01 5.20 8.78
C ALA A 166 -3.78 6.39 8.18
N ALA A 167 -4.37 7.26 9.01
CA ALA A 167 -5.02 8.49 8.54
C ALA A 167 -4.03 9.47 7.86
N MET A 168 -2.82 9.61 8.41
CA MET A 168 -1.73 10.37 7.77
C MET A 168 -1.39 9.81 6.40
N SER A 169 -1.21 8.51 6.29
CA SER A 169 -0.92 7.82 5.03
C SER A 169 -2.04 8.05 4.01
N GLN A 170 -3.33 7.97 4.43
CA GLN A 170 -4.44 8.26 3.53
C GLN A 170 -4.42 9.72 3.03
N TRP A 171 -4.20 10.68 3.93
CA TRP A 171 -4.08 12.09 3.54
C TRP A 171 -2.95 12.31 2.51
N GLN A 172 -1.83 11.63 2.68
CA GLN A 172 -0.69 11.75 1.77
C GLN A 172 -0.98 11.18 0.38
N TYR A 173 -1.61 10.01 0.28
CA TYR A 173 -1.68 9.27 -0.99
C TYR A 173 -3.03 9.33 -1.71
N ILE A 174 -4.11 9.80 -1.07
CA ILE A 174 -5.44 9.88 -1.68
C ILE A 174 -5.43 10.68 -2.98
N GLY A 175 -4.69 11.80 -3.01
CA GLY A 175 -4.64 12.69 -4.18
C GLY A 175 -3.98 12.05 -5.40
N TYR A 176 -2.97 11.21 -5.21
CA TYR A 176 -2.37 10.43 -6.29
C TYR A 176 -3.42 9.52 -6.94
N THR A 177 -4.19 8.81 -6.14
CA THR A 177 -5.24 7.90 -6.63
C THR A 177 -6.40 8.66 -7.29
N VAL A 178 -6.76 9.84 -6.74
CA VAL A 178 -7.76 10.74 -7.36
C VAL A 178 -7.35 11.09 -8.79
N VAL A 179 -6.10 11.51 -8.99
CA VAL A 179 -5.60 11.87 -10.34
C VAL A 179 -5.66 10.69 -11.30
N LEU A 180 -5.29 9.48 -10.86
CA LEU A 180 -5.38 8.28 -11.70
C LEU A 180 -6.82 7.98 -12.12
N PHE A 181 -7.79 8.10 -11.20
CA PHE A 181 -9.19 7.90 -11.51
C PHE A 181 -9.77 9.00 -12.39
N VAL A 182 -9.37 10.25 -12.19
CA VAL A 182 -9.77 11.35 -13.08
C VAL A 182 -9.32 11.07 -14.51
N VAL A 183 -8.05 10.69 -14.72
CA VAL A 183 -7.54 10.33 -16.05
C VAL A 183 -8.31 9.16 -16.65
N ALA A 184 -8.65 8.14 -15.85
CA ALA A 184 -9.44 7.01 -16.31
C ALA A 184 -10.86 7.44 -16.73
N ILE A 185 -11.53 8.28 -15.94
CA ILE A 185 -12.88 8.79 -16.25
C ILE A 185 -12.86 9.67 -17.52
N GLN A 186 -11.84 10.47 -17.72
CA GLN A 186 -11.68 11.31 -18.90
C GLN A 186 -11.52 10.51 -20.20
N ASN A 187 -11.07 9.27 -20.13
CA ASN A 187 -10.94 8.38 -21.29
C ASN A 187 -12.26 7.67 -21.66
N ILE A 188 -13.32 7.80 -20.88
CA ILE A 188 -14.65 7.24 -21.20
C ILE A 188 -15.27 8.04 -22.36
N PRO A 189 -15.76 7.39 -23.44
CA PRO A 189 -16.42 8.07 -24.54
C PRO A 189 -17.60 8.93 -24.06
N ALA A 190 -17.65 10.20 -24.51
CA ALA A 190 -18.67 11.16 -24.08
C ALA A 190 -20.09 10.77 -24.50
N ASP A 191 -20.23 10.09 -25.64
CA ASP A 191 -21.49 9.58 -26.18
C ASP A 191 -22.22 8.64 -25.22
N LEU A 192 -21.52 7.87 -24.37
CA LEU A 192 -22.15 7.06 -23.32
C LEU A 192 -22.90 7.93 -22.29
N TYR A 193 -22.33 9.05 -21.92
CA TYR A 193 -22.93 9.99 -20.98
C TYR A 193 -24.05 10.79 -21.63
N GLU A 194 -23.90 11.17 -22.91
CA GLU A 194 -24.92 11.88 -23.70
C GLU A 194 -26.17 11.01 -23.90
N ALA A 195 -26.00 9.74 -24.26
CA ALA A 195 -27.11 8.79 -24.36
C ALA A 195 -27.85 8.63 -23.03
N ALA A 196 -27.09 8.49 -21.93
CA ALA A 196 -27.68 8.39 -20.59
C ALA A 196 -28.41 9.70 -20.15
N ASP A 197 -27.94 10.87 -20.61
CA ASP A 197 -28.63 12.15 -20.37
C ASP A 197 -29.97 12.21 -21.12
N ILE A 198 -30.02 11.68 -22.37
CA ILE A 198 -31.26 11.59 -23.14
C ILE A 198 -32.28 10.65 -22.46
N ASP A 199 -31.80 9.53 -21.90
CA ASP A 199 -32.61 8.56 -21.16
C ASP A 199 -33.01 9.05 -19.74
N GLY A 200 -32.57 10.25 -19.35
CA GLY A 200 -32.91 10.84 -18.04
C GLY A 200 -32.20 10.17 -16.85
N ALA A 201 -31.05 9.54 -17.07
CA ALA A 201 -30.29 8.88 -16.00
C ALA A 201 -29.73 9.90 -15.02
N SER A 202 -29.97 9.67 -13.72
CA SER A 202 -29.41 10.50 -12.65
C SER A 202 -27.87 10.32 -12.55
N ALA A 203 -27.18 11.28 -11.91
CA ALA A 203 -25.72 11.22 -11.71
C ALA A 203 -25.26 9.93 -11.02
N LEU A 204 -26.02 9.44 -10.03
CA LEU A 204 -25.77 8.17 -9.36
C LEU A 204 -25.89 6.97 -10.31
N LYS A 205 -26.92 6.95 -11.16
CA LYS A 205 -27.06 5.89 -12.16
C LYS A 205 -25.90 5.90 -13.14
N LYS A 206 -25.49 7.07 -13.66
CA LYS A 206 -24.32 7.18 -14.52
C LYS A 206 -23.04 6.72 -13.85
N PHE A 207 -22.84 7.04 -12.57
CA PHE A 207 -21.69 6.57 -11.81
C PHE A 207 -21.63 5.04 -11.72
N PHE A 208 -22.73 4.38 -11.32
CA PHE A 208 -22.72 2.93 -11.09
C PHE A 208 -22.80 2.11 -12.38
N TYR A 209 -23.49 2.61 -13.42
CA TYR A 209 -23.74 1.84 -14.64
C TYR A 209 -22.85 2.21 -15.84
N ILE A 210 -22.17 3.36 -15.78
CA ILE A 210 -21.22 3.78 -16.83
C ILE A 210 -19.82 3.94 -16.24
N THR A 211 -19.63 4.88 -15.30
CA THR A 211 -18.29 5.22 -14.81
C THR A 211 -17.58 4.02 -14.19
N LEU A 212 -18.18 3.35 -13.20
CA LEU A 212 -17.53 2.23 -12.51
C LEU A 212 -17.19 1.05 -13.43
N PRO A 213 -18.09 0.58 -14.31
CA PRO A 213 -17.76 -0.50 -15.24
C PRO A 213 -16.64 -0.14 -16.23
N GLU A 214 -16.66 1.09 -16.76
CA GLU A 214 -15.68 1.53 -17.75
C GLU A 214 -14.26 1.68 -17.18
N ILE A 215 -14.11 2.04 -15.91
CA ILE A 215 -12.80 2.19 -15.26
C ILE A 215 -12.42 1.01 -14.36
N LYS A 216 -13.13 -0.13 -14.46
CA LYS A 216 -12.91 -1.32 -13.61
C LYS A 216 -11.45 -1.77 -13.57
N ASP A 217 -10.75 -1.70 -14.71
CA ASP A 217 -9.36 -2.10 -14.84
C ASP A 217 -8.43 -1.18 -14.03
N THR A 218 -8.67 0.13 -14.09
CA THR A 218 -7.93 1.11 -13.31
C THR A 218 -8.20 0.93 -11.81
N ILE A 219 -9.44 0.64 -11.43
CA ILE A 219 -9.79 0.33 -10.02
C ILE A 219 -9.03 -0.91 -9.56
N LEU A 220 -9.02 -1.98 -10.35
CA LEU A 220 -8.33 -3.22 -10.00
C LEU A 220 -6.82 -3.00 -9.82
N ILE A 221 -6.17 -2.31 -10.78
CA ILE A 221 -4.74 -2.01 -10.70
C ILE A 221 -4.43 -1.21 -9.44
N ASN A 222 -5.22 -0.16 -9.15
CA ASN A 222 -5.04 0.62 -7.93
C ASN A 222 -5.30 -0.21 -6.65
N MET A 223 -6.30 -1.11 -6.65
CA MET A 223 -6.52 -2.03 -5.53
C MET A 223 -5.32 -2.96 -5.29
N ILE A 224 -4.73 -3.51 -6.35
CA ILE A 224 -3.54 -4.37 -6.21
C ILE A 224 -2.39 -3.57 -5.59
N ILE A 225 -2.10 -2.38 -6.10
CA ILE A 225 -1.03 -1.51 -5.59
C ILE A 225 -1.28 -1.14 -4.13
N THR A 226 -2.49 -0.69 -3.81
CA THR A 226 -2.88 -0.23 -2.47
C THR A 226 -2.84 -1.35 -1.43
N ILE A 227 -3.43 -2.51 -1.72
CA ILE A 227 -3.47 -3.64 -0.79
C ILE A 227 -2.07 -4.22 -0.57
N THR A 228 -1.30 -4.41 -1.64
CA THR A 228 0.07 -4.93 -1.52
C THR A 228 1.01 -3.92 -0.83
N GLY A 229 0.77 -2.63 -1.01
CA GLY A 229 1.47 -1.55 -0.29
C GLY A 229 1.20 -1.61 1.21
N SER A 230 -0.06 -1.70 1.61
CA SER A 230 -0.48 -1.75 3.03
C SER A 230 0.10 -2.94 3.80
N ILE A 231 0.37 -4.07 3.14
CA ILE A 231 1.01 -5.23 3.79
C ILE A 231 2.50 -4.97 4.04
N ARG A 232 3.14 -4.12 3.23
CA ARG A 232 4.56 -3.77 3.34
C ARG A 232 4.80 -2.41 3.97
N GLU A 233 3.79 -1.86 4.64
CA GLU A 233 3.85 -0.57 5.32
C GLU A 233 5.03 -0.51 6.30
N TYR A 234 5.98 0.39 6.08
CA TYR A 234 7.18 0.55 6.89
C TYR A 234 7.47 2.01 7.23
N ASP A 235 7.62 2.86 6.22
CA ASP A 235 8.19 4.20 6.37
C ASP A 235 7.38 5.10 7.28
N GLU A 236 6.06 5.12 7.14
CA GLU A 236 5.14 5.94 7.92
C GLU A 236 5.20 5.57 9.40
N VAL A 237 5.19 4.27 9.71
CA VAL A 237 5.28 3.77 11.08
C VAL A 237 6.66 4.00 11.66
N PHE A 238 7.71 3.74 10.89
CA PHE A 238 9.10 3.91 11.34
C PHE A 238 9.42 5.36 11.70
N VAL A 239 9.01 6.31 10.85
CA VAL A 239 9.30 7.73 11.07
C VAL A 239 8.46 8.32 12.19
N THR A 240 7.19 7.92 12.33
CA THR A 240 6.28 8.48 13.32
C THR A 240 6.49 7.91 14.71
N THR A 241 6.19 6.65 14.92
CA THR A 241 6.19 5.98 16.23
C THR A 241 7.28 4.96 16.41
N ASN A 242 7.94 4.56 15.31
CA ASN A 242 8.87 3.44 15.29
C ASN A 242 8.25 2.15 15.88
N GLY A 243 6.95 1.92 15.58
CA GLY A 243 6.17 0.78 16.06
C GLY A 243 5.60 0.91 17.49
N GLY A 244 5.84 2.07 18.16
CA GLY A 244 5.38 2.34 19.54
C GLY A 244 3.92 2.81 19.65
N PRO A 245 3.44 3.01 20.90
CA PRO A 245 4.09 2.65 22.16
C PRO A 245 4.17 1.13 22.37
N GLY A 246 5.25 0.66 22.96
CA GLY A 246 5.54 -0.79 23.06
C GLY A 246 5.68 -1.39 21.63
N TYR A 247 4.70 -2.17 21.21
CA TYR A 247 4.57 -2.72 19.85
C TYR A 247 3.19 -2.40 19.24
N ALA A 248 2.47 -1.43 19.80
CA ALA A 248 1.06 -1.21 19.46
C ALA A 248 0.82 -0.79 18.02
N SER A 249 1.74 -0.02 17.40
CA SER A 249 1.64 0.39 16.01
C SER A 249 2.62 -0.36 15.08
N GLU A 250 3.22 -1.46 15.57
CA GLU A 250 4.15 -2.27 14.76
C GLU A 250 3.44 -2.83 13.53
N THR A 251 4.14 -2.82 12.39
CA THR A 251 3.75 -3.54 11.17
C THR A 251 4.70 -4.70 10.92
N LEU A 252 4.34 -5.62 10.04
CA LEU A 252 5.20 -6.76 9.72
C LEU A 252 6.58 -6.32 9.22
N ALA A 253 6.65 -5.24 8.44
CA ALA A 253 7.91 -4.74 7.90
C ALA A 253 8.76 -4.04 8.96
N THR A 254 8.18 -3.24 9.87
CA THR A 254 8.93 -2.62 10.97
C THR A 254 9.37 -3.66 12.00
N TYR A 255 8.53 -4.67 12.27
CA TYR A 255 8.87 -5.78 13.14
C TYR A 255 10.02 -6.63 12.58
N LEU A 256 9.95 -6.98 11.30
CA LEU A 256 11.05 -7.64 10.59
C LEU A 256 12.36 -6.89 10.76
N TYR A 257 12.35 -5.57 10.57
CA TYR A 257 13.53 -4.74 10.75
C TYR A 257 14.08 -4.82 12.17
N LYS A 258 13.22 -4.70 13.18
CA LYS A 258 13.65 -4.82 14.59
C LYS A 258 14.22 -6.19 14.91
N VAL A 259 13.54 -7.25 14.51
CA VAL A 259 13.97 -8.64 14.75
C VAL A 259 15.31 -8.91 14.08
N GLY A 260 15.46 -8.52 12.81
CA GLY A 260 16.69 -8.79 12.06
C GLY A 260 17.85 -7.91 12.51
N PHE A 261 17.70 -6.60 12.44
CA PHE A 261 18.83 -5.67 12.56
C PHE A 261 19.06 -5.15 13.98
N ARG A 262 18.05 -5.11 14.84
CA ARG A 262 18.25 -4.68 16.25
C ARG A 262 18.46 -5.85 17.19
N ASN A 263 17.76 -6.96 16.97
CA ASN A 263 17.84 -8.13 17.84
C ASN A 263 18.79 -9.22 17.30
N ASP A 264 19.42 -8.99 16.16
CA ASP A 264 20.38 -9.90 15.51
C ASP A 264 19.80 -11.32 15.25
N GLN A 265 18.49 -11.39 14.90
CA GLN A 265 17.79 -12.64 14.60
C GLN A 265 17.41 -12.69 13.10
N MET A 266 18.42 -12.70 12.23
CA MET A 266 18.22 -12.63 10.78
C MET A 266 17.44 -13.80 10.22
N GLY A 267 17.63 -15.02 10.73
CA GLY A 267 16.87 -16.19 10.31
C GLY A 267 15.36 -16.06 10.61
N TYR A 268 15.01 -15.50 11.77
CA TYR A 268 13.61 -15.22 12.10
C TYR A 268 13.04 -14.07 11.25
N ALA A 269 13.81 -13.01 11.05
CA ALA A 269 13.43 -11.92 10.14
C ALA A 269 13.20 -12.43 8.71
N SER A 270 14.03 -13.37 8.23
CA SER A 270 13.86 -14.01 6.92
C SER A 270 12.54 -14.81 6.82
N ALA A 271 12.12 -15.46 7.90
CA ALA A 271 10.82 -16.15 7.94
C ALA A 271 9.64 -15.16 7.84
N ILE A 272 9.70 -14.01 8.57
CA ILE A 272 8.70 -12.94 8.47
C ILE A 272 8.67 -12.34 7.06
N ALA A 273 9.85 -12.08 6.46
CA ALA A 273 9.94 -11.56 5.09
C ALA A 273 9.32 -12.52 4.06
N PHE A 274 9.57 -13.81 4.21
CA PHE A 274 8.99 -14.82 3.33
C PHE A 274 7.49 -14.94 3.52
N PHE A 275 6.98 -14.80 4.75
CA PHE A 275 5.55 -14.73 5.03
C PHE A 275 4.89 -13.53 4.33
N ILE A 276 5.50 -12.32 4.45
CA ILE A 276 5.02 -11.12 3.74
C ILE A 276 4.98 -11.36 2.23
N PHE A 277 6.02 -11.98 1.66
CA PHE A 277 6.08 -12.32 0.24
C PHE A 277 4.93 -13.26 -0.16
N ILE A 278 4.71 -14.35 0.56
CA ILE A 278 3.64 -15.33 0.25
C ILE A 278 2.26 -14.68 0.33
N VAL A 279 1.97 -13.89 1.38
CA VAL A 279 0.68 -13.22 1.55
C VAL A 279 0.45 -12.20 0.43
N THR A 280 1.45 -11.37 0.14
CA THR A 280 1.37 -10.35 -0.93
C THR A 280 1.16 -11.01 -2.30
N PHE A 281 1.90 -12.08 -2.59
CA PHE A 281 1.78 -12.83 -3.83
C PHE A 281 0.42 -13.53 -3.98
N ALA A 282 -0.06 -14.17 -2.92
CA ALA A 282 -1.36 -14.84 -2.91
C ALA A 282 -2.52 -13.84 -3.13
N ILE A 283 -2.49 -12.69 -2.45
CA ILE A 283 -3.49 -11.64 -2.62
C ILE A 283 -3.46 -11.09 -4.06
N GLY A 284 -2.26 -10.81 -4.60
CA GLY A 284 -2.13 -10.37 -5.99
C GLY A 284 -2.69 -11.38 -7.00
N LEU A 285 -2.42 -12.68 -6.80
CA LEU A 285 -2.99 -13.73 -7.66
C LEU A 285 -4.51 -13.83 -7.54
N LEU A 286 -5.07 -13.70 -6.33
CA LEU A 286 -6.51 -13.75 -6.11
C LEU A 286 -7.22 -12.57 -6.80
N GLN A 287 -6.66 -11.37 -6.69
CA GLN A 287 -7.19 -10.18 -7.36
C GLN A 287 -7.16 -10.32 -8.89
N MET A 288 -6.06 -10.84 -9.46
CA MET A 288 -5.95 -11.08 -10.91
C MET A 288 -6.91 -12.17 -11.42
N LYS A 289 -7.18 -13.21 -10.61
CA LYS A 289 -8.15 -14.25 -10.98
C LYS A 289 -9.58 -13.74 -10.96
N GLY A 290 -9.94 -12.91 -9.96
CA GLY A 290 -11.26 -12.28 -9.89
C GLY A 290 -11.56 -11.48 -11.15
N TYR A 291 -10.57 -10.74 -11.66
CA TYR A 291 -10.69 -9.98 -12.90
C TYR A 291 -11.01 -10.82 -14.13
N LYS A 292 -10.33 -11.97 -14.31
CA LYS A 292 -10.53 -12.86 -15.49
C LYS A 292 -11.87 -13.61 -15.49
N LEU A 293 -12.58 -13.64 -14.36
CA LEU A 293 -13.90 -14.28 -14.30
C LEU A 293 -15.03 -13.35 -14.76
N ASP A 294 -14.74 -12.04 -14.90
CA ASP A 294 -15.69 -11.01 -15.33
C ASP A 294 -15.56 -10.65 -16.82
N GLU A 295 -14.59 -11.25 -17.55
CA GLU A 295 -14.45 -11.22 -19.01
C GLU A 295 -15.17 -12.41 -19.66
#